data_eb4c8a42908964b6f8440612b4feda11
#
_entry.id   eb4c8a42908964b6f8440612b4feda11
#
_cell.length_a   1.000
_cell.length_b   1.000
_cell.length_c   1.000
_cell.angle_alpha   90.00
_cell.angle_beta   90.00
_cell.angle_gamma   90.00
#
_symmetry.space_group_name_H-M   'P 1'
#
loop_
_entity.id
_entity.type
_entity.pdbx_description
1 polymer ?
#
loop_
_entity_poly.entity_id
_entity_poly.type
_entity_poly.pdbx_seq_one_letter_code
_entity_poly.pdbx_strand_id
1 'polypeptide(L)'
;VSNAFLHGDLDEEVYMKLPPGFRHTHSNKVCKLRKSLYGLKQAPRCWFKKLSDALLKFGFVQSREDHSLFSLSRKGIELRVLVYVDDLVICGNDAHMLRRFKEYLCRCFAMKDLGKLKYFLGIEIWNCIFRISFNKSLSDYV
;
A
#
# COMPACT_ATOMS: atom_id res chain seq x y z
N VAL A 1 11.40 -8.23 4.15
CA VAL A 1 10.92 -7.68 2.86
C VAL A 1 9.52 -7.16 3.11
N SER A 2 9.34 -5.85 3.05
CA SER A 2 8.01 -5.24 3.08
C SER A 2 7.28 -5.62 1.78
N ASN A 3 6.02 -5.99 1.89
CA ASN A 3 5.24 -6.45 0.74
C ASN A 3 3.81 -5.90 0.82
N ALA A 4 3.55 -4.82 0.09
CA ALA A 4 2.24 -4.20 -0.01
C ALA A 4 1.17 -5.17 -0.54
N PHE A 5 1.56 -6.11 -1.39
CA PHE A 5 0.63 -7.05 -2.03
C PHE A 5 -0.08 -7.98 -1.04
N LEU A 6 0.51 -8.25 0.14
CA LEU A 6 -0.11 -9.03 1.20
C LEU A 6 -1.41 -8.41 1.75
N HIS A 7 -1.65 -7.12 1.47
CA HIS A 7 -2.88 -6.44 1.84
C HIS A 7 -3.99 -6.60 0.80
N GLY A 8 -3.67 -7.02 -0.44
CA GLY A 8 -4.64 -7.26 -1.50
C GLY A 8 -5.53 -8.46 -1.18
N ASP A 9 -6.84 -8.31 -1.31
CA ASP A 9 -7.77 -9.41 -1.24
C ASP A 9 -7.83 -10.13 -2.60
N LEU A 10 -7.96 -11.45 -2.58
CA LEU A 10 -8.10 -12.25 -3.79
C LEU A 10 -9.59 -12.42 -4.10
N ASP A 11 -9.99 -12.03 -5.30
CA ASP A 11 -11.37 -12.19 -5.79
C ASP A 11 -11.63 -13.62 -6.29
N GLU A 12 -10.60 -14.44 -6.42
CA GLU A 12 -10.65 -15.82 -6.93
C GLU A 12 -9.85 -16.78 -6.04
N GLU A 13 -10.17 -18.06 -6.09
CA GLU A 13 -9.41 -19.08 -5.38
C GLU A 13 -8.06 -19.33 -6.05
N VAL A 14 -6.98 -19.08 -5.33
CA VAL A 14 -5.61 -19.30 -5.78
C VAL A 14 -4.94 -20.34 -4.92
N TYR A 15 -4.34 -21.34 -5.57
CA TYR A 15 -3.61 -22.41 -4.91
C TYR A 15 -2.14 -22.38 -5.35
N MET A 16 -1.25 -22.68 -4.41
CA MET A 16 0.19 -22.81 -4.68
C MET A 16 0.73 -24.14 -4.12
N LYS A 17 1.80 -24.61 -4.72
CA LYS A 17 2.57 -25.74 -4.16
C LYS A 17 3.21 -25.32 -2.83
N LEU A 18 3.38 -26.25 -1.94
CA LEU A 18 4.09 -26.04 -0.68
C LEU A 18 5.53 -25.57 -0.96
N PRO A 19 6.05 -24.60 -0.18
CA PRO A 19 7.43 -24.16 -0.32
C PRO A 19 8.42 -25.30 -0.10
N PRO A 20 9.59 -25.28 -0.75
CA PRO A 20 10.67 -26.25 -0.47
C PRO A 20 11.04 -26.24 1.02
N GLY A 21 11.19 -27.41 1.61
CA GLY A 21 11.51 -27.55 3.04
C GLY A 21 10.31 -27.69 3.98
N PHE A 22 9.11 -27.49 3.50
CA PHE A 22 7.89 -27.74 4.27
C PHE A 22 7.64 -29.25 4.31
N ARG A 23 7.87 -29.89 5.47
CA ARG A 23 7.62 -31.34 5.64
C ARG A 23 6.14 -31.55 5.93
N HIS A 24 5.43 -32.21 5.02
CA HIS A 24 4.08 -32.68 5.23
C HIS A 24 4.01 -34.20 5.15
N THR A 25 3.23 -34.78 6.01
CA THR A 25 2.91 -36.25 6.02
C THR A 25 2.08 -36.69 4.80
N HIS A 26 1.53 -35.75 4.02
CA HIS A 26 0.72 -36.05 2.83
C HIS A 26 1.21 -35.26 1.64
N SER A 27 1.71 -35.95 0.61
CA SER A 27 2.31 -35.35 -0.61
C SER A 27 1.34 -34.58 -1.53
N ASN A 28 0.03 -34.70 -1.32
CA ASN A 28 -0.99 -34.15 -2.22
C ASN A 28 -1.67 -32.88 -1.71
N LYS A 29 -1.14 -32.24 -0.66
CA LYS A 29 -1.69 -30.99 -0.15
C LYS A 29 -1.11 -29.78 -0.88
N VAL A 30 -1.98 -28.78 -1.12
CA VAL A 30 -1.64 -27.48 -1.67
C VAL A 30 -2.03 -26.38 -0.69
N CYS A 31 -1.39 -25.24 -0.78
CA CYS A 31 -1.77 -24.05 0.01
C CYS A 31 -2.86 -23.28 -0.72
N LYS A 32 -4.01 -23.08 -0.09
CA LYS A 32 -5.00 -22.11 -0.56
C LYS A 32 -4.61 -20.73 -0.04
N LEU A 33 -4.36 -19.78 -0.94
CA LEU A 33 -4.01 -18.44 -0.56
C LEU A 33 -5.26 -17.67 -0.09
N ARG A 34 -5.13 -16.98 1.04
CA ARG A 34 -6.18 -16.09 1.57
C ARG A 34 -5.95 -14.64 1.20
N LYS A 35 -4.72 -14.29 0.86
CA LYS A 35 -4.27 -12.96 0.49
C LYS A 35 -3.34 -13.05 -0.71
N SER A 36 -3.24 -11.94 -1.42
CA SER A 36 -2.33 -11.80 -2.54
C SER A 36 -0.87 -11.91 -2.10
N LEU A 37 -0.03 -12.52 -2.92
CA LEU A 37 1.41 -12.65 -2.71
C LEU A 37 2.18 -11.98 -3.85
N TYR A 38 3.43 -11.59 -3.55
CA TYR A 38 4.36 -11.15 -4.57
C TYR A 38 4.59 -12.26 -5.62
N GLY A 39 4.55 -11.87 -6.90
CA GLY A 39 4.68 -12.82 -8.01
C GLY A 39 3.36 -13.27 -8.64
N LEU A 40 2.20 -13.04 -7.99
CA LEU A 40 0.91 -13.24 -8.63
C LEU A 40 0.63 -12.09 -9.62
N LYS A 41 0.15 -12.41 -10.82
CA LYS A 41 -0.19 -11.41 -11.85
C LYS A 41 -1.23 -10.40 -11.38
N GLN A 42 -2.20 -10.83 -10.57
CA GLN A 42 -3.29 -9.99 -10.05
C GLN A 42 -2.90 -9.20 -8.78
N ALA A 43 -1.78 -9.53 -8.13
CA ALA A 43 -1.41 -8.92 -6.85
C ALA A 43 -1.31 -7.38 -6.89
N PRO A 44 -0.66 -6.76 -7.89
CA PRO A 44 -0.60 -5.30 -7.97
C PRO A 44 -1.99 -4.66 -8.12
N ARG A 45 -2.88 -5.30 -8.90
CA ARG A 45 -4.24 -4.80 -9.13
C ARG A 45 -5.11 -4.91 -7.87
N CYS A 46 -5.08 -6.05 -7.19
CA CYS A 46 -5.83 -6.26 -5.96
C CYS A 46 -5.39 -5.29 -4.86
N TRP A 47 -4.09 -5.12 -4.72
CA TRP A 47 -3.50 -4.16 -3.79
C TRP A 47 -3.91 -2.72 -4.11
N PHE A 48 -3.71 -2.27 -5.35
CA PHE A 48 -4.02 -0.91 -5.78
C PHE A 48 -5.51 -0.59 -5.60
N LYS A 49 -6.40 -1.54 -5.92
CA LYS A 49 -7.84 -1.39 -5.68
C LYS A 49 -8.14 -1.13 -4.21
N LYS A 50 -7.59 -1.94 -3.31
CA LYS A 50 -7.81 -1.78 -1.86
C LYS A 50 -7.29 -0.45 -1.33
N LEU A 51 -6.13 -0.02 -1.80
CA LEU A 51 -5.57 1.29 -1.44
C LEU A 51 -6.44 2.42 -1.98
N SER A 52 -6.83 2.37 -3.26
CA SER A 52 -7.70 3.37 -3.90
C SER A 52 -9.02 3.51 -3.15
N ASP A 53 -9.68 2.40 -2.80
CA ASP A 53 -10.93 2.41 -2.03
C ASP A 53 -10.75 3.11 -0.68
N ALA A 54 -9.63 2.88 0.00
CA ALA A 54 -9.34 3.54 1.27
C ALA A 54 -9.09 5.05 1.07
N LEU A 55 -8.38 5.47 0.02
CA LEU A 55 -8.14 6.87 -0.28
C LEU A 55 -9.45 7.60 -0.64
N LEU A 56 -10.27 7.01 -1.49
CA LEU A 56 -11.59 7.54 -1.85
C LEU A 56 -12.49 7.67 -0.61
N LYS A 57 -12.49 6.67 0.27
CA LYS A 57 -13.26 6.69 1.52
C LYS A 57 -12.81 7.79 2.49
N PHE A 58 -11.53 8.14 2.49
CA PHE A 58 -11.03 9.28 3.28
C PHE A 58 -11.48 10.62 2.71
N GLY A 59 -11.79 10.69 1.43
CA GLY A 59 -12.28 11.88 0.72
C GLY A 59 -11.38 12.38 -0.41
N PHE A 60 -10.35 11.60 -0.79
CA PHE A 60 -9.55 11.89 -1.97
C PHE A 60 -10.34 11.65 -3.26
N VAL A 61 -9.92 12.32 -4.31
CA VAL A 61 -10.37 12.10 -5.68
C VAL A 61 -9.18 11.63 -6.51
N GLN A 62 -9.36 10.56 -7.26
CA GLN A 62 -8.31 10.06 -8.18
C GLN A 62 -8.24 10.92 -9.44
N SER A 63 -7.02 11.23 -9.88
CA SER A 63 -6.81 11.94 -11.16
C SER A 63 -7.26 11.06 -12.34
N ARG A 64 -7.79 11.70 -13.37
CA ARG A 64 -8.17 11.03 -14.62
C ARG A 64 -6.98 10.78 -15.54
N GLU A 65 -6.02 11.69 -15.51
CA GLU A 65 -4.81 11.66 -16.35
C GLU A 65 -3.75 10.71 -15.79
N ASP A 66 -3.65 10.65 -14.46
CA ASP A 66 -2.71 9.79 -13.75
C ASP A 66 -3.41 9.07 -12.59
N HIS A 67 -3.73 7.80 -12.79
CA HIS A 67 -4.41 6.99 -11.79
C HIS A 67 -3.60 6.75 -10.50
N SER A 68 -2.29 7.01 -10.51
CA SER A 68 -1.46 6.94 -9.31
C SER A 68 -1.57 8.18 -8.43
N LEU A 69 -2.14 9.28 -8.93
CA LEU A 69 -2.27 10.55 -8.23
C LEU A 69 -3.67 10.72 -7.65
N PHE A 70 -3.71 11.03 -6.36
CA PHE A 70 -4.94 11.34 -5.62
C PHE A 70 -4.84 12.73 -5.01
N SER A 71 -5.91 13.49 -5.04
CA SER A 71 -5.99 14.84 -4.49
C SER A 71 -7.19 14.99 -3.57
N LEU A 72 -7.01 15.74 -2.48
CA LEU A 72 -8.06 16.18 -1.60
C LEU A 72 -7.96 17.70 -1.48
N SER A 73 -9.07 18.39 -1.81
CA SER A 73 -9.18 19.84 -1.67
C SER A 73 -10.47 20.14 -0.92
N ARG A 74 -10.37 20.72 0.27
CA ARG A 74 -11.52 21.06 1.12
C ARG A 74 -11.23 22.26 2.01
N LYS A 75 -12.02 23.33 1.89
CA LYS A 75 -11.92 24.53 2.73
C LYS A 75 -10.50 25.10 2.82
N GLY A 76 -9.79 25.17 1.70
CA GLY A 76 -8.42 25.68 1.65
C GLY A 76 -7.33 24.68 2.09
N ILE A 77 -7.71 23.50 2.55
CA ILE A 77 -6.79 22.39 2.83
C ILE A 77 -6.57 21.61 1.56
N GLU A 78 -5.33 21.40 1.20
CA GLU A 78 -4.94 20.59 0.05
C GLU A 78 -3.98 19.48 0.48
N LEU A 79 -4.30 18.24 0.10
CA LEU A 79 -3.40 17.10 0.20
C LEU A 79 -3.30 16.41 -1.15
N ARG A 80 -2.12 15.88 -1.44
CA ARG A 80 -1.87 15.05 -2.61
C ARG A 80 -1.13 13.80 -2.22
N VAL A 81 -1.49 12.70 -2.84
CA VAL A 81 -0.88 11.38 -2.64
C VAL A 81 -0.50 10.82 -4.00
N LEU A 82 0.77 10.47 -4.15
CA LEU A 82 1.27 9.73 -5.30
C LEU A 82 1.58 8.30 -4.85
N VAL A 83 0.98 7.34 -5.52
CA VAL A 83 1.19 5.91 -5.26
C VAL A 83 2.29 5.39 -6.19
N TYR A 84 3.35 4.87 -5.61
CA TYR A 84 4.44 4.26 -6.37
C TYR A 84 4.82 2.90 -5.79
N VAL A 85 4.32 1.84 -6.40
CA VAL A 85 4.50 0.44 -5.96
C VAL A 85 4.14 0.27 -4.49
N ASP A 86 5.14 0.19 -3.60
CA ASP A 86 5.00 -0.01 -2.15
C ASP A 86 5.09 1.31 -1.36
N ASP A 87 5.31 2.42 -2.04
CA ASP A 87 5.52 3.72 -1.42
C ASP A 87 4.37 4.68 -1.71
N LEU A 88 4.03 5.46 -0.70
CA LEU A 88 3.15 6.61 -0.84
C LEU A 88 3.95 7.88 -0.57
N VAL A 89 3.95 8.77 -1.53
CA VAL A 89 4.49 10.12 -1.39
C VAL A 89 3.33 11.05 -1.10
N ILE A 90 3.39 11.73 0.04
CA ILE A 90 2.28 12.55 0.55
C ILE A 90 2.77 13.98 0.74
N CYS A 91 2.04 14.92 0.20
CA CYS A 91 2.26 16.35 0.44
C CYS A 91 0.94 17.07 0.76
N GLY A 92 1.05 18.19 1.47
CA GLY A 92 -0.10 19.00 1.81
C GLY A 92 0.28 20.27 2.56
N ASN A 93 -0.66 21.19 2.62
CA ASN A 93 -0.49 22.51 3.26
C ASN A 93 -1.00 22.56 4.71
N ASP A 94 -1.60 21.49 5.22
CA ASP A 94 -2.14 21.41 6.58
C ASP A 94 -1.53 20.23 7.37
N ALA A 95 -0.74 20.55 8.39
CA ALA A 95 -0.02 19.54 9.19
C ALA A 95 -0.95 18.66 10.02
N HIS A 96 -2.10 19.20 10.48
CA HIS A 96 -3.06 18.44 11.26
C HIS A 96 -3.78 17.40 10.39
N MET A 97 -4.20 17.80 9.20
CA MET A 97 -4.85 16.89 8.25
C MET A 97 -3.87 15.81 7.77
N LEU A 98 -2.61 16.17 7.51
CA LEU A 98 -1.54 15.20 7.19
C LEU A 98 -1.37 14.16 8.28
N ARG A 99 -1.36 14.56 9.56
CA ARG A 99 -1.25 13.64 10.70
C ARG A 99 -2.46 12.70 10.76
N ARG A 100 -3.66 13.24 10.68
CA ARG A 100 -4.90 12.43 10.66
C ARG A 100 -4.93 11.43 9.53
N PHE A 101 -4.47 11.83 8.35
CA PHE A 101 -4.40 10.95 7.19
C PHE A 101 -3.39 9.82 7.39
N LYS A 102 -2.19 10.12 7.92
CA LYS A 102 -1.19 9.11 8.26
C LYS A 102 -1.72 8.10 9.29
N GLU A 103 -2.38 8.56 10.35
CA GLU A 103 -3.01 7.71 11.36
C GLU A 103 -4.11 6.81 10.76
N TYR A 104 -4.90 7.36 9.84
CA TYR A 104 -5.90 6.59 9.11
C TYR A 104 -5.26 5.47 8.27
N LEU A 105 -4.21 5.77 7.51
CA LEU A 105 -3.48 4.77 6.73
C LEU A 105 -2.86 3.69 7.61
N CYS A 106 -2.25 4.07 8.74
CA CYS A 106 -1.68 3.12 9.69
C CYS A 106 -2.73 2.18 10.30
N ARG A 107 -3.98 2.63 10.45
CA ARG A 107 -5.10 1.78 10.90
C ARG A 107 -5.62 0.85 9.81
N CYS A 108 -5.65 1.32 8.56
CA CYS A 108 -6.12 0.51 7.43
C CYS A 108 -5.09 -0.52 6.96
N PHE A 109 -3.81 -0.15 7.07
CA PHE A 109 -2.68 -0.91 6.54
C PHE A 109 -1.54 -0.87 7.56
N ALA A 110 -0.78 -1.93 7.66
CA ALA A 110 0.43 -1.92 8.47
C ALA A 110 1.54 -1.15 7.77
N MET A 111 1.53 0.16 7.91
CA MET A 111 2.46 1.08 7.27
C MET A 111 3.44 1.66 8.26
N LYS A 112 4.63 2.01 7.78
CA LYS A 112 5.64 2.75 8.53
C LYS A 112 5.79 4.14 7.94
N ASP A 113 5.65 5.15 8.79
CA ASP A 113 6.01 6.53 8.45
C ASP A 113 7.54 6.65 8.41
N LEU A 114 8.09 6.94 7.26
CA LEU A 114 9.53 7.15 7.05
C LEU A 114 9.93 8.63 7.22
N GLY A 115 8.97 9.48 7.59
CA GLY A 115 9.19 10.90 7.82
C GLY A 115 9.34 11.71 6.54
N LYS A 116 10.11 12.79 6.62
CA LYS A 116 10.33 13.69 5.50
C LYS A 116 11.16 13.02 4.39
N LEU A 117 10.68 13.16 3.18
CA LEU A 117 11.34 12.63 1.99
C LEU A 117 12.41 13.62 1.52
N LYS A 118 13.66 13.17 1.44
CA LYS A 118 14.77 13.96 0.91
C LYS A 118 15.02 13.70 -0.58
N TYR A 119 14.90 12.43 -0.98
CA TYR A 119 15.11 11.99 -2.36
C TYR A 119 14.02 11.03 -2.79
N PHE A 120 13.54 11.19 -4.01
CA PHE A 120 12.60 10.26 -4.64
C PHE A 120 12.98 10.03 -6.10
N LEU A 121 13.23 8.77 -6.48
CA LEU A 121 13.65 8.39 -7.83
C LEU A 121 14.86 9.19 -8.35
N GLY A 122 15.83 9.48 -7.48
CA GLY A 122 17.02 10.25 -7.83
C GLY A 122 16.84 11.78 -7.87
N ILE A 123 15.64 12.26 -7.55
CA ILE A 123 15.33 13.70 -7.50
C ILE A 123 15.36 14.15 -6.04
N GLU A 124 16.10 15.23 -5.77
CA GLU A 124 16.10 15.90 -4.48
C GLU A 124 14.79 16.67 -4.28
N ILE A 125 14.16 16.49 -3.11
CA ILE A 125 12.87 17.08 -2.80
C ILE A 125 13.03 18.13 -1.71
N TRP A 126 12.64 19.35 -2.05
CA TRP A 126 12.58 20.48 -1.14
C TRP A 126 11.16 20.64 -0.60
N ASN A 127 11.03 20.65 0.76
CA ASN A 127 9.78 20.88 1.52
C ASN A 127 8.76 19.73 1.64
N CYS A 128 8.21 19.66 2.85
CA CYS A 128 6.93 19.07 3.33
C CYS A 128 6.37 17.82 2.60
N ILE A 129 7.21 17.00 2.01
CA ILE A 129 6.81 15.74 1.40
C ILE A 129 7.20 14.60 2.34
N PHE A 130 6.25 13.72 2.63
CA PHE A 130 6.43 12.57 3.51
C PHE A 130 6.36 11.28 2.70
N ARG A 131 7.13 10.29 3.13
CA ARG A 131 7.08 8.95 2.57
C ARG A 131 6.53 7.99 3.60
N ILE A 132 5.53 7.21 3.19
CA ILE A 132 5.02 6.08 3.94
C ILE A 132 5.26 4.83 3.13
N SER A 133 5.80 3.81 3.75
CA SER A 133 6.07 2.52 3.12
C SER A 133 5.40 1.39 3.90
N PHE A 134 5.04 0.33 3.20
CA PHE A 134 4.46 -0.86 3.81
C PHE A 134 5.56 -1.70 4.46
N ASN A 135 5.42 -1.97 5.74
CA ASN A 135 6.40 -2.72 6.51
C ASN A 135 5.71 -3.85 7.26
N LYS A 136 5.56 -5.01 6.59
CA LYS A 136 5.25 -6.25 7.32
C LYS A 136 6.16 -7.38 6.88
N SER A 137 6.67 -8.09 7.88
CA SER A 137 7.42 -9.32 7.74
C SER A 137 6.48 -10.46 7.34
N LEU A 138 6.95 -11.40 6.55
CA LEU A 138 6.24 -12.64 6.22
C LEU A 138 5.81 -13.45 7.46
N SER A 139 6.46 -13.23 8.62
CA SER A 139 6.15 -13.91 9.88
C SER A 139 4.75 -13.60 10.44
N ASP A 140 4.09 -12.55 9.98
CA ASP A 140 2.77 -12.15 10.48
C ASP A 140 1.61 -12.87 9.76
N TYR A 141 1.90 -13.76 8.82
CA TYR A 141 0.90 -14.42 7.95
C TYR A 141 1.07 -15.94 7.82
N VAL A 142 1.98 -16.52 8.60
CA VAL A 142 2.17 -17.97 8.67
C VAL A 142 1.43 -18.58 9.86
#